data_0d495f84c9abd6c354bfedaf923d183b
#
_entry.id   0d495f84c9abd6c354bfedaf923d183b
#
_cell.length_a   1.000
_cell.length_b   1.000
_cell.length_c   1.000
_cell.angle_alpha   90.00
_cell.angle_beta   90.00
_cell.angle_gamma   90.00
#
_symmetry.space_group_name_H-M   'P 1'
#
loop_
_entity.id
_entity.type
_entity.pdbx_description
1 polymer ?
#
loop_
_entity_poly.entity_id
_entity_poly.type
_entity_poly.pdbx_seq_one_letter_code
_entity_poly.pdbx_strand_id
1 'polypeptide(L)'
;EIPPKLEASALKSFPELMEPHVWHDGKMCLAIEKFVSFINLGKRMHWQGTVPFELLKSIESHEQFVNQEHPLFRELEQYKKELRRLYAMAVTIKHYGAVDCILIECPRNIQGVLCARHMDGKPILVLNKYDDKNVMGSLRVPDNVAFDAGAFLQRFMGKIDGLLGGGHEKAGGISFPAHQFA
;
A
#
# COMPACT_ATOMS: atom_id res chain seq x y z
N GLU A 1 -5.35 -0.59 13.64
CA GLU A 1 -5.33 -0.97 15.08
C GLU A 1 -5.26 -2.50 15.20
N ILE A 2 -4.49 -2.99 16.18
CA ILE A 2 -4.39 -4.42 16.47
C ILE A 2 -5.62 -4.82 17.29
N PRO A 3 -6.35 -5.88 16.92
CA PRO A 3 -7.49 -6.33 17.72
C PRO A 3 -7.09 -6.64 19.17
N PRO A 4 -7.88 -6.25 20.20
CA PRO A 4 -7.47 -6.35 21.62
C PRO A 4 -7.06 -7.76 22.06
N LYS A 5 -7.71 -8.82 21.54
CA LYS A 5 -7.32 -10.20 21.84
C LYS A 5 -5.96 -10.58 21.25
N LEU A 6 -5.66 -10.09 20.06
CA LEU A 6 -4.37 -10.31 19.40
C LEU A 6 -3.27 -9.51 20.11
N GLU A 7 -3.57 -8.29 20.53
CA GLU A 7 -2.67 -7.44 21.30
C GLU A 7 -2.28 -8.10 22.62
N ALA A 8 -3.25 -8.58 23.39
CA ALA A 8 -2.99 -9.28 24.65
C ALA A 8 -2.16 -10.57 24.46
N SER A 9 -2.38 -11.31 23.38
CA SER A 9 -1.60 -12.50 23.05
C SER A 9 -0.18 -12.16 22.62
N ALA A 10 -0.03 -11.11 21.79
CA ALA A 10 1.27 -10.62 21.32
C ALA A 10 2.09 -10.05 22.48
N LEU A 11 1.48 -9.27 23.38
CA LEU A 11 2.14 -8.72 24.57
C LEU A 11 2.68 -9.83 25.48
N LYS A 12 1.96 -10.94 25.59
CA LYS A 12 2.40 -12.09 26.39
C LYS A 12 3.56 -12.85 25.74
N SER A 13 3.56 -12.98 24.41
CA SER A 13 4.54 -13.81 23.69
C SER A 13 5.76 -13.03 23.22
N PHE A 14 5.59 -11.74 22.97
CA PHE A 14 6.62 -10.85 22.39
C PHE A 14 6.50 -9.45 23.01
N PRO A 15 6.68 -9.31 24.34
CA PRO A 15 6.49 -8.02 25.04
C PRO A 15 7.34 -6.90 24.43
N GLU A 16 8.56 -7.20 24.01
CA GLU A 16 9.50 -6.28 23.41
C GLU A 16 9.04 -5.64 22.10
N LEU A 17 8.13 -6.31 21.36
CA LEU A 17 7.53 -5.76 20.14
C LEU A 17 6.32 -4.86 20.41
N MET A 18 5.77 -4.95 21.61
CA MET A 18 4.58 -4.22 22.03
C MET A 18 4.90 -2.96 22.85
N GLU A 19 6.16 -2.73 23.16
CA GLU A 19 6.56 -1.53 23.91
C GLU A 19 6.67 -0.31 22.98
N PRO A 20 6.14 0.86 23.37
CA PRO A 20 6.25 2.09 22.61
C PRO A 20 7.61 2.77 22.88
N HIS A 21 8.68 2.19 22.39
CA HIS A 21 10.05 2.67 22.65
C HIS A 21 10.85 3.01 21.40
N VAL A 22 10.26 2.92 20.22
CA VAL A 22 10.95 3.19 18.96
C VAL A 22 10.45 4.46 18.28
N TRP A 23 11.41 5.30 17.85
CA TRP A 23 11.12 6.47 17.05
C TRP A 23 11.00 6.09 15.57
N HIS A 24 9.87 6.38 14.95
CA HIS A 24 9.62 6.09 13.55
C HIS A 24 8.71 7.15 12.93
N ASP A 25 9.13 7.70 11.79
CA ASP A 25 8.37 8.71 11.02
C ASP A 25 7.87 9.91 11.85
N GLY A 26 8.71 10.38 12.78
CA GLY A 26 8.42 11.57 13.59
C GLY A 26 7.53 11.34 14.81
N LYS A 27 7.28 10.09 15.17
CA LYS A 27 6.51 9.73 16.37
C LYS A 27 7.11 8.53 17.10
N MET A 28 6.82 8.42 18.39
CA MET A 28 7.02 7.17 19.12
C MET A 28 5.94 6.17 18.71
N CYS A 29 6.32 4.94 18.45
CA CYS A 29 5.41 3.86 18.08
C CYS A 29 5.86 2.53 18.66
N LEU A 30 5.00 1.54 18.62
CA LEU A 30 5.36 0.17 18.96
C LEU A 30 6.41 -0.37 17.99
N ALA A 31 7.33 -1.20 18.48
CA ALA A 31 8.34 -1.82 17.63
C ALA A 31 7.70 -2.63 16.49
N ILE A 32 6.58 -3.31 16.74
CA ILE A 32 5.83 -4.04 15.72
C ILE A 32 5.26 -3.12 14.62
N GLU A 33 4.85 -1.89 14.92
CA GLU A 33 4.37 -0.93 13.91
C GLU A 33 5.51 -0.54 12.96
N LYS A 34 6.71 -0.31 13.51
CA LYS A 34 7.92 -0.06 12.71
C LYS A 34 8.24 -1.26 11.84
N PHE A 35 8.16 -2.47 12.39
CA PHE A 35 8.37 -3.72 11.65
C PHE A 35 7.41 -3.83 10.46
N VAL A 36 6.12 -3.71 10.69
CA VAL A 36 5.09 -3.77 9.63
C VAL A 36 5.29 -2.68 8.59
N SER A 37 5.72 -1.49 9.01
CA SER A 37 6.01 -0.38 8.09
C SER A 37 7.13 -0.74 7.11
N PHE A 38 8.24 -1.34 7.58
CA PHE A 38 9.34 -1.76 6.71
C PHE A 38 8.95 -2.90 5.76
N ILE A 39 8.19 -3.89 6.23
CA ILE A 39 7.68 -4.98 5.37
C ILE A 39 6.79 -4.42 4.25
N ASN A 40 5.85 -3.54 4.60
CA ASN A 40 4.96 -2.90 3.63
C ASN A 40 5.71 -1.98 2.65
N LEU A 41 6.75 -1.29 3.12
CA LEU A 41 7.61 -0.47 2.29
C LEU A 41 8.28 -1.31 1.19
N GLY A 42 8.93 -2.41 1.56
CA GLY A 42 9.58 -3.30 0.62
C GLY A 42 8.60 -3.89 -0.41
N LYS A 43 7.41 -4.29 0.02
CA LYS A 43 6.33 -4.77 -0.86
C LYS A 43 5.86 -3.71 -1.87
N ARG A 44 5.84 -2.43 -1.50
CA ARG A 44 5.45 -1.34 -2.40
C ARG A 44 6.53 -1.03 -3.44
N MET A 45 7.80 -1.15 -3.07
CA MET A 45 8.92 -0.85 -3.96
C MET A 45 9.23 -1.98 -4.94
N HIS A 46 9.07 -3.22 -4.50
CA HIS A 46 9.21 -4.41 -5.34
C HIS A 46 7.94 -5.25 -5.27
N TRP A 47 7.35 -5.51 -6.43
CA TRP A 47 6.13 -6.30 -6.54
C TRP A 47 6.19 -7.63 -5.78
N GLN A 48 7.34 -8.29 -5.81
CA GLN A 48 7.54 -9.62 -5.21
C GLN A 48 7.89 -9.56 -3.71
N GLY A 49 8.14 -8.39 -3.16
CA GLY A 49 8.50 -8.24 -1.75
C GLY A 49 9.80 -8.95 -1.35
N THR A 50 10.74 -9.11 -2.29
CA THR A 50 11.97 -9.91 -2.11
C THR A 50 12.83 -9.39 -0.94
N VAL A 51 13.06 -8.08 -0.86
CA VAL A 51 13.91 -7.49 0.20
C VAL A 51 13.33 -7.71 1.60
N PRO A 52 12.03 -7.43 1.88
CA PRO A 52 11.47 -7.75 3.19
C PRO A 52 11.46 -9.25 3.49
N PHE A 53 11.27 -10.11 2.49
CA PHE A 53 11.31 -11.56 2.68
C PHE A 53 12.73 -12.03 3.07
N GLU A 54 13.77 -11.59 2.38
CA GLU A 54 15.15 -11.93 2.73
C GLU A 54 15.55 -11.34 4.09
N LEU A 55 15.08 -10.13 4.42
CA LEU A 55 15.28 -9.56 5.75
C LEU A 55 14.67 -10.45 6.84
N LEU A 56 13.42 -10.90 6.66
CA LEU A 56 12.73 -11.78 7.61
C LEU A 56 13.45 -13.13 7.79
N LYS A 57 14.05 -13.66 6.74
CA LYS A 57 14.80 -14.92 6.79
C LYS A 57 16.15 -14.79 7.51
N SER A 58 16.77 -13.63 7.46
CA SER A 58 18.13 -13.39 7.92
C SER A 58 18.23 -12.76 9.29
N ILE A 59 17.14 -12.21 9.82
CA ILE A 59 17.10 -11.66 11.18
C ILE A 59 16.99 -12.80 12.20
N GLU A 60 17.92 -12.78 13.16
CA GLU A 60 18.00 -13.78 14.22
C GLU A 60 17.33 -13.32 15.51
N SER A 61 17.17 -12.00 15.70
CA SER A 61 16.51 -11.43 16.88
C SER A 61 15.74 -10.15 16.56
N HIS A 62 14.80 -9.80 17.45
CA HIS A 62 14.05 -8.55 17.33
C HIS A 62 14.94 -7.31 17.53
N GLU A 63 15.99 -7.41 18.36
CA GLU A 63 16.95 -6.32 18.58
C GLU A 63 17.65 -5.94 17.28
N GLN A 64 18.12 -6.92 16.49
CA GLN A 64 18.72 -6.65 15.17
C GLN A 64 17.76 -5.88 14.29
N PHE A 65 16.46 -6.16 14.38
CA PHE A 65 15.44 -5.44 13.64
C PHE A 65 15.24 -4.02 14.19
N VAL A 66 15.05 -3.87 15.47
CA VAL A 66 14.81 -2.56 16.12
C VAL A 66 16.00 -1.63 15.88
N ASN A 67 17.23 -2.14 16.02
CA ASN A 67 18.48 -1.40 15.84
C ASN A 67 18.88 -1.22 14.37
N GLN A 68 18.17 -1.89 13.43
CA GLN A 68 18.46 -1.82 11.99
C GLN A 68 19.90 -2.28 11.64
N GLU A 69 20.38 -3.30 12.30
CA GLU A 69 21.77 -3.77 12.15
C GLU A 69 21.99 -4.54 10.82
N HIS A 70 20.94 -5.12 10.24
CA HIS A 70 21.06 -5.87 9.00
C HIS A 70 21.25 -4.96 7.76
N PRO A 71 22.15 -5.28 6.82
CA PRO A 71 22.45 -4.45 5.64
C PRO A 71 21.24 -4.08 4.78
N LEU A 72 20.24 -4.96 4.69
CA LEU A 72 19.01 -4.71 3.92
C LEU A 72 18.18 -3.51 4.44
N PHE A 73 18.40 -3.06 5.67
CA PHE A 73 17.76 -1.83 6.15
C PHE A 73 18.21 -0.59 5.38
N ARG A 74 19.45 -0.56 4.90
CA ARG A 74 19.94 0.56 4.07
C ARG A 74 19.17 0.64 2.74
N GLU A 75 18.86 -0.50 2.16
CA GLU A 75 18.03 -0.58 0.94
C GLU A 75 16.60 -0.13 1.23
N LEU A 76 16.01 -0.59 2.31
CA LEU A 76 14.67 -0.15 2.74
C LEU A 76 14.61 1.36 3.02
N GLU A 77 15.64 1.95 3.61
CA GLU A 77 15.71 3.40 3.80
C GLU A 77 15.84 4.19 2.48
N GLN A 78 16.53 3.64 1.49
CA GLN A 78 16.54 4.23 0.14
C GLN A 78 15.15 4.18 -0.50
N TYR A 79 14.44 3.07 -0.38
CA TYR A 79 13.04 2.95 -0.81
C TYR A 79 12.12 3.94 -0.12
N LYS A 80 12.32 4.18 1.18
CA LYS A 80 11.56 5.17 1.94
C LYS A 80 11.75 6.59 1.38
N LYS A 81 12.99 6.97 1.02
CA LYS A 81 13.28 8.25 0.38
C LYS A 81 12.63 8.36 -0.99
N GLU A 82 12.70 7.31 -1.80
CA GLU A 82 12.06 7.25 -3.11
C GLU A 82 10.53 7.38 -3.00
N LEU A 83 9.89 6.61 -2.13
CA LEU A 83 8.46 6.71 -1.90
C LEU A 83 8.01 8.11 -1.45
N ARG A 84 8.76 8.77 -0.58
CA ARG A 84 8.46 10.15 -0.17
C ARG A 84 8.46 11.10 -1.36
N ARG A 85 9.41 10.95 -2.30
CA ARG A 85 9.45 11.73 -3.54
C ARG A 85 8.24 11.43 -4.44
N LEU A 86 7.89 10.17 -4.62
CA LEU A 86 6.73 9.76 -5.40
C LEU A 86 5.41 10.28 -4.80
N TYR A 87 5.27 10.29 -3.48
CA TYR A 87 4.09 10.84 -2.81
C TYR A 87 4.00 12.36 -2.89
N ALA A 88 5.13 13.04 -3.07
CA ALA A 88 5.17 14.49 -3.27
C ALA A 88 4.93 14.92 -4.72
N MET A 89 4.80 13.98 -5.67
CA MET A 89 4.47 14.30 -7.05
C MET A 89 3.10 14.98 -7.14
N ALA A 90 3.04 16.02 -7.94
CA ALA A 90 1.76 16.61 -8.29
C ALA A 90 0.93 15.61 -9.11
N VAL A 91 -0.31 15.42 -8.72
CA VAL A 91 -1.27 14.58 -9.44
C VAL A 91 -2.44 15.43 -9.91
N THR A 92 -2.98 15.09 -11.08
CA THR A 92 -4.21 15.69 -11.58
C THR A 92 -5.38 14.78 -11.26
N ILE A 93 -6.37 15.31 -10.54
CA ILE A 93 -7.60 14.59 -10.24
C ILE A 93 -8.62 14.93 -11.33
N LYS A 94 -9.13 13.92 -12.01
CA LYS A 94 -10.25 14.02 -12.96
C LYS A 94 -11.52 13.52 -12.30
N HIS A 95 -12.62 14.24 -12.49
CA HIS A 95 -13.91 13.92 -11.88
C HIS A 95 -14.81 13.19 -12.89
N TYR A 96 -15.24 11.98 -12.58
CA TYR A 96 -16.14 11.17 -13.41
C TYR A 96 -17.40 10.81 -12.59
N GLY A 97 -18.37 11.75 -12.58
CA GLY A 97 -19.60 11.57 -11.80
C GLY A 97 -19.33 11.37 -10.33
N ALA A 98 -19.62 10.18 -9.81
CA ALA A 98 -19.45 9.83 -8.40
C ALA A 98 -18.02 9.40 -8.02
N VAL A 99 -17.11 9.25 -8.98
CA VAL A 99 -15.76 8.72 -8.75
C VAL A 99 -14.72 9.72 -9.23
N ASP A 100 -13.77 10.02 -8.38
CA ASP A 100 -12.57 10.76 -8.75
C ASP A 100 -11.51 9.81 -9.28
N CYS A 101 -10.72 10.24 -10.26
CA CYS A 101 -9.72 9.40 -10.90
C CYS A 101 -8.36 10.11 -10.99
N ILE A 102 -7.31 9.38 -10.65
CA ILE A 102 -5.91 9.79 -10.84
C ILE A 102 -5.26 8.81 -11.80
N LEU A 103 -4.58 9.32 -12.82
CA LEU A 103 -3.78 8.55 -13.76
C LEU A 103 -2.31 8.83 -13.51
N ILE A 104 -1.52 7.79 -13.31
CA ILE A 104 -0.07 7.88 -13.14
C ILE A 104 0.67 6.84 -13.98
N GLU A 105 1.94 7.11 -14.24
CA GLU A 105 2.89 6.13 -14.79
C GLU A 105 4.04 5.98 -13.79
N CYS A 106 4.10 4.84 -13.11
CA CYS A 106 5.08 4.61 -12.06
C CYS A 106 5.36 3.11 -11.87
N PRO A 107 6.63 2.67 -11.97
CA PRO A 107 6.99 1.26 -11.77
C PRO A 107 7.00 0.86 -10.28
N ARG A 108 6.08 1.40 -9.50
CA ARG A 108 5.93 1.14 -8.07
C ARG A 108 4.47 0.93 -7.70
N ASN A 109 4.23 0.12 -6.69
CA ASN A 109 2.89 -0.25 -6.24
C ASN A 109 2.34 0.79 -5.23
N ILE A 110 2.09 2.01 -5.70
CA ILE A 110 1.72 3.16 -4.86
C ILE A 110 0.25 3.58 -4.97
N GLN A 111 -0.52 3.00 -5.89
CA GLN A 111 -1.89 3.42 -6.20
C GLN A 111 -2.80 3.40 -4.96
N GLY A 112 -2.71 2.38 -4.10
CA GLY A 112 -3.52 2.30 -2.89
C GLY A 112 -3.22 3.39 -1.87
N VAL A 113 -1.96 3.85 -1.80
CA VAL A 113 -1.55 4.94 -0.91
C VAL A 113 -1.99 6.29 -1.47
N LEU A 114 -1.90 6.48 -2.79
CA LEU A 114 -2.40 7.68 -3.43
C LEU A 114 -3.92 7.80 -3.27
N CYS A 115 -4.66 6.70 -3.35
CA CYS A 115 -6.09 6.70 -3.00
C CYS A 115 -6.30 7.26 -1.58
N ALA A 116 -5.63 6.70 -0.57
CA ALA A 116 -5.79 7.11 0.82
C ALA A 116 -5.40 8.58 1.05
N ARG A 117 -4.40 9.08 0.31
CA ARG A 117 -3.93 10.46 0.44
C ARG A 117 -4.85 11.49 -0.19
N HIS A 118 -5.49 11.15 -1.30
CA HIS A 118 -6.29 12.08 -2.11
C HIS A 118 -7.80 11.84 -2.00
N MET A 119 -8.21 10.88 -1.19
CA MET A 119 -9.62 10.61 -0.94
C MET A 119 -10.22 11.73 -0.09
N ASP A 120 -11.12 12.52 -0.70
CA ASP A 120 -11.80 13.64 -0.06
C ASP A 120 -13.32 13.53 -0.28
N GLY A 121 -13.98 12.79 0.62
CA GLY A 121 -15.44 12.66 0.63
C GLY A 121 -16.06 11.92 -0.57
N LYS A 122 -15.26 11.45 -1.53
CA LYS A 122 -15.71 10.71 -2.71
C LYS A 122 -14.88 9.45 -2.93
N PRO A 123 -15.45 8.41 -3.59
CA PRO A 123 -14.68 7.31 -4.10
C PRO A 123 -13.57 7.78 -5.02
N ILE A 124 -12.38 7.21 -4.88
CA ILE A 124 -11.22 7.55 -5.72
C ILE A 124 -10.60 6.30 -6.34
N LEU A 125 -10.42 6.34 -7.66
CA LEU A 125 -9.73 5.33 -8.46
C LEU A 125 -8.36 5.87 -8.88
N VAL A 126 -7.30 5.19 -8.50
CA VAL A 126 -5.96 5.47 -9.02
C VAL A 126 -5.59 4.36 -10.01
N LEU A 127 -5.36 4.74 -11.25
CA LEU A 127 -4.84 3.86 -12.30
C LEU A 127 -3.35 4.18 -12.50
N ASN A 128 -2.54 3.15 -12.42
CA ASN A 128 -1.10 3.23 -12.57
C ASN A 128 -0.63 2.37 -13.74
N LYS A 129 -0.14 2.99 -14.80
CA LYS A 129 0.61 2.28 -15.82
C LYS A 129 1.94 1.85 -15.21
N TYR A 130 1.95 0.62 -14.70
CA TYR A 130 3.05 0.06 -13.95
C TYR A 130 4.27 -0.21 -14.84
N ASP A 131 4.01 -0.71 -16.04
CA ASP A 131 4.97 -0.97 -17.09
C ASP A 131 4.28 -0.88 -18.48
N ASP A 132 5.00 -1.19 -19.55
CA ASP A 132 4.45 -1.17 -20.91
C ASP A 132 3.43 -2.30 -21.20
N LYS A 133 3.27 -3.23 -20.27
CA LYS A 133 2.33 -4.36 -20.42
C LYS A 133 1.10 -4.23 -19.55
N ASN A 134 1.24 -3.59 -18.36
CA ASN A 134 0.24 -3.69 -17.31
C ASN A 134 -0.16 -2.32 -16.74
N VAL A 135 -1.45 -2.11 -16.62
CA VAL A 135 -2.05 -1.09 -15.77
C VAL A 135 -2.60 -1.76 -14.52
N MET A 136 -2.33 -1.15 -13.39
CA MET A 136 -2.82 -1.60 -12.08
C MET A 136 -3.62 -0.48 -11.44
N GLY A 137 -4.80 -0.80 -10.92
CA GLY A 137 -5.66 0.19 -10.28
C GLY A 137 -6.02 -0.19 -8.85
N SER A 138 -6.29 0.83 -8.06
CA SER A 138 -6.86 0.72 -6.73
C SER A 138 -8.03 1.68 -6.60
N LEU A 139 -9.16 1.19 -6.13
CA LEU A 139 -10.34 1.97 -5.80
C LEU A 139 -10.51 1.97 -4.28
N ARG A 140 -10.76 3.15 -3.71
CA ARG A 140 -11.10 3.30 -2.29
C ARG A 140 -12.35 4.16 -2.15
N VAL A 141 -13.16 3.81 -1.16
CA VAL A 141 -14.43 4.46 -0.86
C VAL A 141 -14.40 4.93 0.59
N PRO A 142 -14.71 6.20 0.88
CA PRO A 142 -14.86 6.68 2.25
C PRO A 142 -15.95 5.91 3.00
N ASP A 143 -15.75 5.72 4.31
CA ASP A 143 -16.67 4.92 5.13
C ASP A 143 -18.10 5.45 5.14
N ASN A 144 -18.24 6.78 5.09
CA ASN A 144 -19.54 7.49 5.10
C ASN A 144 -20.23 7.60 3.73
N VAL A 145 -19.65 7.01 2.67
CA VAL A 145 -20.22 7.05 1.31
C VAL A 145 -20.88 5.71 0.97
N ALA A 146 -22.13 5.77 0.56
CA ALA A 146 -22.89 4.62 0.07
C ALA A 146 -22.47 4.29 -1.37
N PHE A 147 -21.39 3.53 -1.54
CA PHE A 147 -20.84 3.12 -2.81
C PHE A 147 -20.14 1.75 -2.64
N ASP A 148 -20.42 0.82 -3.53
CA ASP A 148 -19.80 -0.51 -3.55
C ASP A 148 -18.70 -0.57 -4.61
N ALA A 149 -17.44 -0.58 -4.16
CA ALA A 149 -16.29 -0.64 -5.04
C ALA A 149 -16.22 -1.95 -5.84
N GLY A 150 -16.57 -3.08 -5.22
CA GLY A 150 -16.58 -4.37 -5.89
C GLY A 150 -17.60 -4.42 -7.00
N ALA A 151 -18.85 -4.04 -6.71
CA ALA A 151 -19.92 -3.98 -7.70
C ALA A 151 -19.64 -2.97 -8.82
N PHE A 152 -19.01 -1.83 -8.51
CA PHE A 152 -18.61 -0.85 -9.51
C PHE A 152 -17.58 -1.43 -10.48
N LEU A 153 -16.51 -2.07 -9.98
CA LEU A 153 -15.48 -2.65 -10.84
C LEU A 153 -16.00 -3.81 -11.69
N GLN A 154 -16.92 -4.59 -11.15
CA GLN A 154 -17.56 -5.70 -11.86
C GLN A 154 -18.29 -5.27 -13.15
N ARG A 155 -18.78 -4.03 -13.22
CA ARG A 155 -19.44 -3.50 -14.43
C ARG A 155 -18.52 -3.40 -15.65
N PHE A 156 -17.22 -3.41 -15.44
CA PHE A 156 -16.21 -3.34 -16.50
C PHE A 156 -15.68 -4.72 -16.90
N MET A 157 -15.98 -5.76 -16.12
CA MET A 157 -15.59 -7.13 -16.46
C MET A 157 -16.23 -7.54 -17.78
N GLY A 158 -15.42 -8.07 -18.70
CA GLY A 158 -15.83 -8.43 -20.04
C GLY A 158 -16.03 -7.27 -21.04
N LYS A 159 -15.89 -6.00 -20.60
CA LYS A 159 -15.93 -4.82 -21.48
C LYS A 159 -14.55 -4.33 -21.89
N ILE A 160 -13.56 -4.60 -21.05
CA ILE A 160 -12.15 -4.30 -21.30
C ILE A 160 -11.45 -5.66 -21.43
N ASP A 161 -10.82 -5.90 -22.55
CA ASP A 161 -10.14 -7.17 -22.79
C ASP A 161 -8.98 -7.36 -21.82
N GLY A 162 -8.88 -8.56 -21.22
CA GLY A 162 -7.86 -8.87 -20.22
C GLY A 162 -8.03 -8.16 -18.88
N LEU A 163 -9.16 -7.47 -18.62
CA LEU A 163 -9.43 -6.89 -17.31
C LEU A 163 -9.64 -7.98 -16.26
N LEU A 164 -8.85 -7.90 -15.21
CA LEU A 164 -9.00 -8.67 -13.97
C LEU A 164 -9.27 -7.70 -12.84
N GLY A 165 -10.18 -8.03 -11.95
CA GLY A 165 -10.46 -7.15 -10.84
C GLY A 165 -11.53 -7.69 -9.89
N GLY A 166 -11.67 -6.98 -8.79
CA GLY A 166 -12.65 -7.30 -7.78
C GLY A 166 -12.39 -6.53 -6.50
N GLY A 167 -13.18 -6.83 -5.50
CA GLY A 167 -13.05 -6.16 -4.22
C GLY A 167 -14.26 -6.38 -3.34
N HIS A 168 -14.35 -5.56 -2.32
CA HIS A 168 -15.47 -5.47 -1.41
C HIS A 168 -16.02 -4.02 -1.40
N GLU A 169 -17.03 -3.77 -0.61
CA GLU A 169 -17.76 -2.50 -0.59
C GLU A 169 -16.86 -1.24 -0.54
N LYS A 170 -15.80 -1.25 0.30
CA LYS A 170 -14.95 -0.07 0.55
C LYS A 170 -13.62 -0.08 -0.20
N ALA A 171 -13.25 -1.19 -0.82
CA ALA A 171 -11.98 -1.29 -1.53
C ALA A 171 -12.02 -2.29 -2.67
N GLY A 172 -11.39 -1.94 -3.78
CA GLY A 172 -11.20 -2.83 -4.91
C GLY A 172 -9.87 -2.62 -5.61
N GLY A 173 -9.51 -3.61 -6.42
CA GLY A 173 -8.33 -3.57 -7.27
C GLY A 173 -8.66 -4.04 -8.68
N ILE A 174 -7.98 -3.49 -9.67
CA ILE A 174 -8.07 -3.91 -11.06
C ILE A 174 -6.70 -4.01 -11.69
N SER A 175 -6.58 -4.84 -12.72
CA SER A 175 -5.45 -4.84 -13.63
C SER A 175 -5.92 -5.15 -15.04
N PHE A 176 -5.25 -4.56 -16.03
CA PHE A 176 -5.55 -4.78 -17.45
C PHE A 176 -4.32 -4.46 -18.30
N PRO A 177 -4.28 -4.93 -19.57
CA PRO A 177 -3.17 -4.66 -20.48
C PRO A 177 -3.00 -3.17 -20.76
N ALA A 178 -1.73 -2.69 -20.78
CA ALA A 178 -1.41 -1.27 -20.93
C ALA A 178 -1.87 -0.67 -22.28
N HIS A 179 -2.02 -1.46 -23.33
CA HIS A 179 -2.54 -0.98 -24.62
C HIS A 179 -4.01 -0.54 -24.58
N GLN A 180 -4.73 -0.87 -23.50
CA GLN A 180 -6.10 -0.40 -23.23
C GLN A 180 -6.13 0.94 -22.44
N PHE A 181 -4.94 1.46 -22.09
CA PHE A 181 -4.79 2.69 -21.29
C PHE A 181 -4.62 3.94 -22.17
N ALA A 182 -5.38 4.08 -23.21
CA ALA A 182 -5.31 5.23 -24.12
C ALA A 182 -6.27 6.36 -23.72
#